data_fcbfe0f31301bc1cd10547a24a6f1ec6
#
_entry.id   fcbfe0f31301bc1cd10547a24a6f1ec6
#
_cell.length_a   1.000
_cell.length_b   1.000
_cell.length_c   1.000
_cell.angle_alpha   90.00
_cell.angle_beta   90.00
_cell.angle_gamma   90.00
#
_symmetry.space_group_name_H-M   'P 1'
#
loop_
_entity.id
_entity.type
_entity.pdbx_description
1 polymer ?
#
loop_
_entity_poly.entity_id
_entity_poly.type
_entity_poly.pdbx_seq_one_letter_code
_entity_poly.pdbx_strand_id
1 'polypeptide(L)'
;INSKKVLAMLGLKSPLRGSYFRTLRCNSILLQNGNNVSAQYCKNRFCVVCNRIRAGKTISNYLPSVSRLNNLHLVTLTIQSVRGFEIENSYIRMVKSLSRIRRNIAKNYKGNKVIGVRAFECNYNAEKNAFNPHFHLLILPGKQLLVIIISGGSGFIMDQTVSTTQ
;
A
#
# COMPACT_ATOMS: atom_id res chain seq x y z
N ILE A 1 -15.45 11.10 18.22
CA ILE A 1 -14.61 10.15 19.01
C ILE A 1 -13.16 10.43 18.71
N ASN A 2 -12.36 10.57 19.75
CA ASN A 2 -10.92 10.82 19.59
C ASN A 2 -10.22 9.54 19.19
N SER A 3 -9.80 9.45 17.94
CA SER A 3 -9.14 8.25 17.36
C SER A 3 -7.92 7.79 18.16
N LYS A 4 -7.19 8.71 18.81
CA LYS A 4 -6.05 8.37 19.66
C LYS A 4 -6.45 7.59 20.90
N LYS A 5 -7.59 7.95 21.53
CA LYS A 5 -8.11 7.22 22.69
C LYS A 5 -8.57 5.82 22.29
N VAL A 6 -9.27 5.69 21.16
CA VAL A 6 -9.70 4.37 20.63
C VAL A 6 -8.50 3.47 20.38
N LEU A 7 -7.45 3.98 19.73
CA LEU A 7 -6.22 3.22 19.50
C LEU A 7 -5.56 2.75 20.80
N ALA A 8 -5.53 3.60 21.84
CA ALA A 8 -4.99 3.21 23.13
C ALA A 8 -5.80 2.10 23.80
N MET A 9 -7.14 2.15 23.72
CA MET A 9 -8.03 1.11 24.24
C MET A 9 -7.83 -0.22 23.51
N LEU A 10 -7.73 -0.19 22.18
CA LEU A 10 -7.42 -1.38 21.37
C LEU A 10 -6.04 -1.95 21.70
N GLY A 11 -5.11 -1.10 22.10
CA GLY A 11 -3.76 -1.49 22.49
C GLY A 11 -3.69 -2.29 23.80
N LEU A 12 -4.68 -2.23 24.68
CA LEU A 12 -4.64 -2.88 26.01
C LEU A 12 -4.40 -4.40 25.92
N LYS A 13 -4.97 -5.06 24.92
CA LYS A 13 -4.84 -6.51 24.68
C LYS A 13 -3.88 -6.86 23.54
N SER A 14 -3.14 -5.89 23.01
CA SER A 14 -2.25 -6.08 21.87
C SER A 14 -0.79 -6.23 22.30
N PRO A 15 0.00 -7.11 21.65
CA PRO A 15 1.44 -7.16 21.84
C PRO A 15 2.12 -5.84 21.44
N LEU A 16 1.45 -4.98 20.64
CA LEU A 16 1.91 -3.66 20.24
C LEU A 16 1.46 -2.54 21.19
N ARG A 17 1.08 -2.87 22.42
CA ARG A 17 0.57 -1.93 23.43
C ARG A 17 1.38 -0.63 23.52
N GLY A 18 2.70 -0.73 23.63
CA GLY A 18 3.57 0.45 23.71
C GLY A 18 3.48 1.36 22.49
N SER A 19 3.29 0.79 21.29
CA SER A 19 3.08 1.54 20.06
C SER A 19 1.74 2.28 20.05
N TYR A 20 0.67 1.66 20.48
CA TYR A 20 -0.64 2.30 20.58
C TYR A 20 -0.62 3.45 21.61
N PHE A 21 -0.01 3.25 22.77
CA PHE A 21 0.07 4.29 23.80
C PHE A 21 0.90 5.51 23.35
N ARG A 22 1.97 5.31 22.57
CA ARG A 22 2.72 6.46 22.00
C ARG A 22 1.86 7.34 21.12
N THR A 23 0.78 6.83 20.53
CA THR A 23 -0.12 7.66 19.70
C THR A 23 -0.88 8.69 20.51
N LEU A 24 -1.17 8.43 21.78
CA LEU A 24 -1.85 9.38 22.68
C LEU A 24 -1.06 10.69 22.82
N ARG A 25 0.24 10.58 22.97
CA ARG A 25 1.16 11.70 23.15
C ARG A 25 1.63 12.32 21.84
N CYS A 26 1.21 11.77 20.70
CA CYS A 26 1.62 12.28 19.41
C CYS A 26 1.10 13.70 19.17
N ASN A 27 2.00 14.60 18.83
CA ASN A 27 1.66 16.02 18.58
C ASN A 27 1.06 16.74 19.80
N SER A 28 1.39 16.30 21.02
CA SER A 28 0.97 16.95 22.25
C SER A 28 2.00 17.98 22.76
N ILE A 29 3.22 17.89 22.29
CA ILE A 29 4.32 18.79 22.62
C ILE A 29 4.70 19.54 21.36
N LEU A 30 4.60 20.86 21.41
CA LEU A 30 5.08 21.77 20.37
C LEU A 30 6.47 22.27 20.77
N LEU A 31 7.40 22.21 19.85
CA LEU A 31 8.75 22.71 20.00
C LEU A 31 8.89 23.93 19.11
N GLN A 32 9.23 25.06 19.68
CA GLN A 32 9.52 26.29 18.94
C GLN A 32 11.03 26.51 18.90
N ASN A 33 11.55 26.76 17.72
CA ASN A 33 12.94 27.14 17.50
C ASN A 33 12.97 28.34 16.54
N GLY A 34 13.11 29.56 17.12
CA GLY A 34 12.93 30.80 16.39
C GLY A 34 11.52 30.87 15.78
N ASN A 35 11.41 31.13 14.50
CA ASN A 35 10.13 31.19 13.77
C ASN A 35 9.58 29.81 13.35
N ASN A 36 10.32 28.74 13.61
CA ASN A 36 9.89 27.40 13.24
C ASN A 36 9.20 26.70 14.39
N VAL A 37 8.01 26.16 14.11
CA VAL A 37 7.27 25.31 15.05
C VAL A 37 7.28 23.88 14.56
N SER A 38 7.70 22.98 15.42
CA SER A 38 7.67 21.54 15.18
C SER A 38 6.92 20.82 16.29
N ALA A 39 6.58 19.57 16.08
CA ALA A 39 5.91 18.77 17.10
C ALA A 39 6.61 17.43 17.30
N GLN A 40 6.49 16.89 18.48
CA GLN A 40 6.97 15.55 18.76
C GLN A 40 6.01 14.52 18.15
N TYR A 41 6.47 13.78 17.15
CA TYR A 41 5.70 12.77 16.42
C TYR A 41 6.06 11.36 16.84
N CYS A 42 5.04 10.51 17.06
CA CYS A 42 5.23 9.11 17.47
C CYS A 42 5.74 8.19 16.35
N LYS A 43 5.68 8.64 15.09
CA LYS A 43 6.06 7.88 13.87
C LYS A 43 5.30 6.55 13.67
N ASN A 44 4.26 6.30 14.47
CA ASN A 44 3.49 5.07 14.41
C ASN A 44 2.57 5.05 13.18
N ARG A 45 2.47 3.89 12.51
CA ARG A 45 1.59 3.70 11.34
C ARG A 45 0.10 3.79 11.68
N PHE A 46 -0.29 3.46 12.92
CA PHE A 46 -1.67 3.57 13.39
C PHE A 46 -2.06 5.01 13.76
N CYS A 47 -1.11 5.91 13.90
CA CYS A 47 -1.40 7.29 14.24
C CYS A 47 -1.89 8.07 13.02
N VAL A 48 -3.09 8.62 13.10
CA VAL A 48 -3.70 9.40 12.00
C VAL A 48 -2.82 10.58 11.57
N VAL A 49 -2.24 11.31 12.55
CA VAL A 49 -1.35 12.45 12.27
C VAL A 49 -0.10 12.00 11.53
N CYS A 50 0.61 10.99 12.07
CA CYS A 50 1.84 10.49 11.46
C CYS A 50 1.59 9.83 10.11
N ASN A 51 0.42 9.20 9.93
CA ASN A 51 0.06 8.58 8.66
C ASN A 51 -0.21 9.63 7.58
N ARG A 52 -0.90 10.73 7.92
CA ARG A 52 -1.10 11.87 7.00
C ARG A 52 0.22 12.50 6.57
N ILE A 53 1.14 12.73 7.52
CA ILE A 53 2.48 13.28 7.21
C ILE A 53 3.24 12.33 6.28
N ARG A 54 3.17 11.01 6.54
CA ARG A 54 3.80 10.00 5.69
C ARG A 54 3.20 9.99 4.30
N ALA A 55 1.87 10.03 4.19
CA ALA A 55 1.18 10.08 2.91
C ALA A 55 1.59 11.32 2.10
N GLY A 56 1.59 12.51 2.73
CA GLY A 56 2.05 13.74 2.08
C GLY A 56 3.48 13.64 1.56
N LYS A 57 4.42 13.14 2.40
CA LYS A 57 5.82 12.91 1.97
C LYS A 57 5.93 11.91 0.83
N THR A 58 5.15 10.84 0.87
CA THR A 58 5.14 9.83 -0.20
C THR A 58 4.65 10.45 -1.50
N ILE A 59 3.54 11.19 -1.47
CA ILE A 59 3.01 11.88 -2.64
C ILE A 59 4.06 12.86 -3.20
N SER A 60 4.63 13.74 -2.36
CA SER A 60 5.64 14.72 -2.79
C SER A 60 6.86 14.06 -3.42
N ASN A 61 7.29 12.90 -2.93
CA ASN A 61 8.44 12.18 -3.47
C ASN A 61 8.15 11.49 -4.82
N TYR A 62 6.95 10.96 -5.01
CA TYR A 62 6.60 10.21 -6.22
C TYR A 62 5.96 11.06 -7.30
N LEU A 63 5.21 12.11 -6.92
CA LEU A 63 4.46 12.94 -7.86
C LEU A 63 5.31 13.50 -9.00
N PRO A 64 6.53 14.05 -8.78
CA PRO A 64 7.36 14.58 -9.87
C PRO A 64 7.78 13.53 -10.89
N SER A 65 7.93 12.26 -10.45
CA SER A 65 8.28 11.16 -11.34
C SER A 65 7.06 10.61 -12.08
N VAL A 66 5.92 10.52 -11.39
CA VAL A 66 4.68 9.98 -11.92
C VAL A 66 4.03 10.95 -12.91
N SER A 67 4.05 12.27 -12.62
CA SER A 67 3.46 13.29 -13.49
C SER A 67 4.14 13.44 -14.85
N ARG A 68 5.37 12.91 -15.00
CA ARG A 68 6.08 12.87 -16.29
C ARG A 68 5.71 11.66 -17.14
N LEU A 69 4.94 10.73 -16.60
CA LEU A 69 4.55 9.51 -17.29
C LEU A 69 3.15 9.69 -17.87
N ASN A 70 3.02 9.57 -19.18
CA ASN A 70 1.75 9.57 -19.87
C ASN A 70 1.19 8.14 -19.95
N ASN A 71 -0.12 7.99 -20.03
CA ASN A 71 -0.81 6.70 -20.19
C ASN A 71 -0.56 5.71 -19.03
N LEU A 72 -0.64 6.20 -17.80
CA LEU A 72 -0.59 5.34 -16.63
C LEU A 72 -1.90 4.56 -16.46
N HIS A 73 -1.77 3.29 -16.12
CA HIS A 73 -2.91 2.42 -15.82
C HIS A 73 -2.88 2.01 -14.36
N LEU A 74 -4.05 2.10 -13.70
CA LEU A 74 -4.25 1.52 -12.38
C LEU A 74 -4.73 0.07 -12.55
N VAL A 75 -3.96 -0.87 -12.03
CA VAL A 75 -4.26 -2.30 -12.07
C VAL A 75 -4.37 -2.83 -10.65
N THR A 76 -5.45 -3.51 -10.33
CA THR A 76 -5.62 -4.19 -9.04
C THR A 76 -5.41 -5.68 -9.24
N LEU A 77 -4.45 -6.25 -8.51
CA LEU A 77 -4.19 -7.68 -8.45
C LEU A 77 -4.64 -8.22 -7.10
N THR A 78 -5.67 -9.04 -7.10
CA THR A 78 -6.22 -9.63 -5.89
C THR A 78 -6.03 -11.15 -5.88
N ILE A 79 -6.14 -11.75 -4.71
CA ILE A 79 -6.24 -13.19 -4.51
C ILE A 79 -7.52 -13.50 -3.75
N GLN A 80 -7.86 -14.77 -3.67
CA GLN A 80 -8.97 -15.21 -2.83
C GLN A 80 -8.78 -14.76 -1.38
N SER A 81 -9.88 -14.44 -0.71
CA SER A 81 -9.90 -14.07 0.71
C SER A 81 -9.24 -15.13 1.57
N VAL A 82 -8.44 -14.69 2.55
CA VAL A 82 -7.66 -15.54 3.44
C VAL A 82 -7.97 -15.28 4.91
N ARG A 83 -7.68 -16.24 5.76
CA ARG A 83 -7.75 -16.05 7.23
C ARG A 83 -6.58 -15.21 7.72
N GLY A 84 -6.72 -14.59 8.90
CA GLY A 84 -5.72 -13.68 9.45
C GLY A 84 -4.32 -14.30 9.58
N PHE A 85 -4.22 -15.57 9.95
CA PHE A 85 -2.94 -16.28 10.08
C PHE A 85 -2.28 -16.62 8.73
N GLU A 86 -3.00 -16.50 7.61
CA GLU A 86 -2.50 -16.77 6.27
C GLU A 86 -2.01 -15.51 5.54
N ILE A 87 -2.25 -14.31 6.10
CA ILE A 87 -1.95 -13.03 5.44
C ILE A 87 -0.47 -12.93 5.06
N GLU A 88 0.42 -13.26 5.99
CA GLU A 88 1.87 -13.15 5.76
C GLU A 88 2.33 -14.07 4.62
N ASN A 89 1.92 -15.34 4.65
CA ASN A 89 2.24 -16.30 3.60
C ASN A 89 1.65 -15.88 2.26
N SER A 90 0.44 -15.34 2.27
CA SER A 90 -0.24 -14.82 1.08
C SER A 90 0.50 -13.63 0.49
N TYR A 91 0.92 -12.68 1.33
CA TYR A 91 1.75 -11.54 0.91
C TYR A 91 3.06 -12.00 0.26
N ILE A 92 3.76 -12.95 0.87
CA ILE A 92 5.02 -13.50 0.34
C ILE A 92 4.79 -14.14 -1.04
N ARG A 93 3.72 -14.94 -1.19
CA ARG A 93 3.35 -15.56 -2.48
C ARG A 93 3.04 -14.51 -3.54
N MET A 94 2.26 -13.48 -3.21
CA MET A 94 1.92 -12.37 -4.10
C MET A 94 3.17 -11.62 -4.58
N VAL A 95 4.12 -11.31 -3.68
CA VAL A 95 5.39 -10.65 -4.02
C VAL A 95 6.24 -11.51 -4.96
N LYS A 96 6.32 -12.84 -4.70
CA LYS A 96 7.01 -13.79 -5.57
C LYS A 96 6.38 -13.86 -6.96
N SER A 97 5.05 -13.86 -7.04
CA SER A 97 4.30 -13.88 -8.31
C SER A 97 4.54 -12.59 -9.12
N LEU A 98 4.49 -11.42 -8.51
CA LEU A 98 4.85 -10.16 -9.16
C LEU A 98 6.30 -10.16 -9.68
N SER A 99 7.22 -10.69 -8.89
CA SER A 99 8.63 -10.79 -9.30
C SER A 99 8.82 -11.74 -10.48
N ARG A 100 8.01 -12.82 -10.55
CA ARG A 100 8.00 -13.74 -11.69
C ARG A 100 7.45 -13.07 -12.94
N ILE A 101 6.32 -12.37 -12.83
CA ILE A 101 5.73 -11.59 -13.94
C ILE A 101 6.76 -10.61 -14.50
N ARG A 102 7.40 -9.83 -13.64
CA ARG A 102 8.42 -8.85 -14.05
C ARG A 102 9.60 -9.50 -14.78
N ARG A 103 10.08 -10.66 -14.30
CA ARG A 103 11.16 -11.40 -14.97
C ARG A 103 10.75 -11.94 -16.34
N ASN A 104 9.53 -12.45 -16.45
CA ASN A 104 9.01 -12.97 -17.72
C ASN A 104 8.90 -11.85 -18.76
N ILE A 105 8.43 -10.66 -18.34
CA ILE A 105 8.36 -9.50 -19.22
C ILE A 105 9.76 -9.09 -19.68
N ALA A 106 10.72 -8.98 -18.77
CA ALA A 106 12.10 -8.61 -19.12
C ALA A 106 12.75 -9.63 -20.06
N LYS A 107 12.44 -10.93 -19.92
CA LYS A 107 13.00 -12.01 -20.76
C LYS A 107 12.39 -12.03 -22.16
N ASN A 108 11.05 -11.96 -22.25
CA ASN A 108 10.32 -12.22 -23.49
C ASN A 108 10.12 -10.96 -24.34
N TYR A 109 10.23 -9.79 -23.73
CA TYR A 109 9.99 -8.50 -24.39
C TYR A 109 11.17 -7.58 -24.13
N LYS A 110 12.27 -7.82 -24.86
CA LYS A 110 13.51 -7.02 -24.76
C LYS A 110 13.22 -5.52 -24.88
N GLY A 111 13.71 -4.74 -23.93
CA GLY A 111 13.51 -3.29 -23.89
C GLY A 111 12.29 -2.82 -23.10
N ASN A 112 11.33 -3.67 -22.77
CA ASN A 112 10.17 -3.31 -21.95
C ASN A 112 10.49 -3.47 -20.46
N LYS A 113 10.56 -2.35 -19.76
CA LYS A 113 10.67 -2.33 -18.29
C LYS A 113 9.30 -2.03 -17.70
N VAL A 114 8.89 -2.81 -16.70
CA VAL A 114 7.72 -2.45 -15.89
C VAL A 114 8.13 -1.29 -14.98
N ILE A 115 7.69 -0.10 -15.33
CA ILE A 115 7.88 1.11 -14.52
C ILE A 115 6.57 1.40 -13.82
N GLY A 116 6.61 1.60 -12.51
CA GLY A 116 5.40 1.92 -11.77
C GLY A 116 5.59 1.91 -10.27
N VAL A 117 4.50 2.23 -9.59
CA VAL A 117 4.38 2.24 -8.14
C VAL A 117 3.42 1.14 -7.73
N ARG A 118 3.73 0.44 -6.64
CA ARG A 118 2.82 -0.55 -6.05
C ARG A 118 2.47 -0.18 -4.62
N ALA A 119 1.22 -0.40 -4.25
CA ALA A 119 0.75 -0.36 -2.88
C ALA A 119 0.11 -1.71 -2.53
N PHE A 120 0.39 -2.22 -1.33
CA PHE A 120 -0.29 -3.39 -0.77
C PHE A 120 -1.39 -2.93 0.16
N GLU A 121 -2.58 -3.48 -0.03
CA GLU A 121 -3.71 -3.31 0.86
C GLU A 121 -4.28 -4.65 1.28
N CYS A 122 -4.91 -4.66 2.46
CA CYS A 122 -5.53 -5.87 3.00
C CYS A 122 -6.76 -5.45 3.80
N ASN A 123 -7.93 -5.57 3.18
CA ASN A 123 -9.20 -5.19 3.77
C ASN A 123 -9.83 -6.36 4.52
N TYR A 124 -10.34 -6.10 5.71
CA TYR A 124 -11.06 -7.09 6.51
C TYR A 124 -12.55 -7.08 6.15
N ASN A 125 -13.09 -8.25 5.86
CA ASN A 125 -14.51 -8.49 5.69
C ASN A 125 -15.06 -9.16 6.96
N ALA A 126 -15.88 -8.44 7.72
CA ALA A 126 -16.41 -8.92 9.00
C ALA A 126 -17.40 -10.08 8.83
N GLU A 127 -18.23 -10.08 7.78
CA GLU A 127 -19.20 -11.13 7.51
C GLU A 127 -18.54 -12.48 7.24
N LYS A 128 -17.46 -12.46 6.46
CA LYS A 128 -16.70 -13.67 6.11
C LYS A 128 -15.62 -14.01 7.13
N ASN A 129 -15.37 -13.12 8.10
CA ASN A 129 -14.23 -13.19 9.01
C ASN A 129 -12.91 -13.50 8.25
N ALA A 130 -12.70 -12.77 7.16
CA ALA A 130 -11.60 -13.01 6.24
C ALA A 130 -11.01 -11.69 5.75
N PHE A 131 -9.80 -11.77 5.20
CA PHE A 131 -9.06 -10.65 4.68
C PHE A 131 -8.91 -10.76 3.17
N ASN A 132 -8.99 -9.62 2.47
CA ASN A 132 -8.83 -9.50 1.03
C ASN A 132 -7.49 -8.81 0.72
N PRO A 133 -6.37 -9.55 0.62
CA PRO A 133 -5.10 -8.96 0.24
C PRO A 133 -5.05 -8.66 -1.25
N HIS A 134 -4.60 -7.46 -1.60
CA HIS A 134 -4.47 -7.03 -2.98
C HIS A 134 -3.33 -6.02 -3.16
N PHE A 135 -2.84 -5.93 -4.40
CA PHE A 135 -1.92 -4.89 -4.83
C PHE A 135 -2.63 -3.92 -5.76
N HIS A 136 -2.49 -2.64 -5.50
CA HIS A 136 -2.70 -1.59 -6.47
C HIS A 136 -1.38 -1.29 -7.17
N LEU A 137 -1.39 -1.37 -8.48
CA LEU A 137 -0.24 -1.08 -9.34
C LEU A 137 -0.59 0.11 -10.21
N LEU A 138 0.17 1.19 -10.10
CA LEU A 138 0.15 2.27 -11.07
C LEU A 138 1.32 2.03 -12.02
N ILE A 139 1.05 1.62 -13.24
CA ILE A 139 2.05 1.17 -14.19
C ILE A 139 1.93 1.85 -15.54
N LEU A 140 3.07 1.99 -16.21
CA LEU A 140 3.14 2.38 -17.62
C LEU A 140 3.06 1.08 -18.47
N PRO A 141 1.94 0.78 -19.11
CA PRO A 141 1.83 -0.46 -19.87
C PRO A 141 2.47 -0.31 -21.25
N GLY A 142 3.35 -1.24 -21.60
CA GLY A 142 3.45 -1.65 -23.00
C GLY A 142 2.19 -2.44 -23.38
N LYS A 143 1.72 -2.37 -24.62
CA LYS A 143 0.52 -3.08 -25.10
C LYS A 143 0.46 -4.57 -24.70
N GLN A 144 1.62 -5.21 -24.52
CA GLN A 144 1.78 -6.62 -24.17
C GLN A 144 1.72 -6.89 -22.65
N LEU A 145 1.94 -5.88 -21.80
CA LEU A 145 1.96 -6.06 -20.35
C LEU A 145 0.59 -6.46 -19.79
N LEU A 146 -0.47 -5.83 -20.27
CA LEU A 146 -1.85 -6.15 -19.88
C LEU A 146 -2.21 -7.60 -20.24
N VAL A 147 -1.83 -8.06 -21.44
CA VAL A 147 -2.09 -9.44 -21.89
C VAL A 147 -1.37 -10.46 -21.00
N ILE A 148 -0.12 -10.21 -20.61
CA ILE A 148 0.65 -11.14 -19.76
C ILE A 148 0.09 -11.22 -18.35
N ILE A 149 -0.35 -10.10 -17.78
CA ILE A 149 -0.98 -10.07 -16.47
C ILE A 149 -2.30 -10.86 -16.50
N ILE A 150 -3.07 -10.73 -17.59
CA ILE A 150 -4.35 -11.42 -17.78
C ILE A 150 -4.16 -12.91 -18.07
N SER A 151 -3.21 -13.29 -18.93
CA SER A 151 -2.99 -14.67 -19.38
C SER A 151 -2.06 -15.49 -18.49
N GLY A 152 -1.24 -14.82 -17.69
CA GLY A 152 -0.30 -15.53 -16.81
C GLY A 152 -1.00 -16.10 -15.60
N GLY A 153 -1.36 -17.38 -15.60
CA GLY A 153 -1.98 -18.14 -14.51
C GLY A 153 -1.22 -18.08 -13.17
N SER A 154 -1.02 -16.86 -12.65
CA SER A 154 -0.21 -16.52 -11.49
C SER A 154 -0.96 -16.62 -10.15
N GLY A 155 -2.19 -17.17 -10.16
CA GLY A 155 -3.04 -17.27 -8.96
C GLY A 155 -3.63 -15.94 -8.51
N PHE A 156 -3.56 -14.89 -9.35
CA PHE A 156 -4.27 -13.63 -9.12
C PHE A 156 -5.63 -13.65 -9.84
N ILE A 157 -6.64 -13.16 -9.15
CA ILE A 157 -7.93 -12.79 -9.74
C ILE A 157 -7.80 -11.31 -10.09
N MET A 158 -8.12 -10.92 -11.32
CA MET A 158 -8.10 -9.53 -11.73
C MET A 158 -9.49 -8.92 -11.59
N ASP A 159 -9.57 -7.85 -10.84
CA ASP A 159 -10.71 -6.94 -10.90
C ASP A 159 -10.28 -5.74 -11.75
N GLN A 160 -10.86 -5.63 -12.95
CA GLN A 160 -10.51 -4.55 -13.89
C GLN A 160 -11.33 -3.31 -13.57
N THR A 161 -10.74 -2.36 -12.86
CA THR A 161 -11.15 -0.96 -12.97
C THR A 161 -10.06 -0.22 -13.73
N VAL A 162 -10.16 -0.23 -15.06
CA VAL A 162 -9.34 0.65 -15.91
C VAL A 162 -10.01 2.00 -15.92
N SER A 163 -9.59 2.93 -15.07
CA SER A 163 -9.91 4.33 -15.25
C SER A 163 -8.79 4.97 -16.06
N THR A 164 -9.04 5.17 -17.35
CA THR A 164 -8.26 6.09 -18.18
C THR A 164 -8.63 7.51 -17.78
N THR A 165 -7.75 8.18 -17.04
CA THR A 165 -7.81 9.65 -16.94
C THR A 165 -7.30 10.22 -18.26
N GLN A 166 -8.21 10.85 -19.04
CA GLN A 166 -7.88 11.77 -20.11
C GLN A 166 -7.30 13.06 -19.54
#